data_1d8c7b3c8bc31435e945962ad2241dbb
#
_entry.id   1d8c7b3c8bc31435e945962ad2241dbb
#
_cell.length_a   1.000
_cell.length_b   1.000
_cell.length_c   1.000
_cell.angle_alpha   90.00
_cell.angle_beta   90.00
_cell.angle_gamma   90.00
#
_symmetry.space_group_name_H-M   'P 1'
#
loop_
_entity.id
_entity.type
_entity.pdbx_description
1 polymer ?
#
loop_
_entity_poly.entity_id
_entity_poly.type
_entity_poly.pdbx_seq_one_letter_code
_entity_poly.pdbx_strand_id
1 'polypeptide(L)'
;MALFQFWGLRMSDPSQSQHAKSHQTFWLWAMCLTGVDYFSTLGYQPSIAYEAAGKLSPFATLVVVLVTLFGAFPVYSYVASKSFRGLGSIGMLEKLLHGWVGKALVMTLLGFAATDFVITKTLSAADAAEHVISNSFWPFGSESLGHDKQRLLLTMGLLVLLGSMFLRGFAEVIGVAVVIVIVYMILNLIIIGTCLIHLIQHPEYFALWLKDVELGGEHWHLVDAPHLPFSGIAAIIVLSLLLF
;
A
#
# COMPACT_ATOMS: atom_id res chain seq x y z
N MET A 1 19.42 2.30 -31.54
CA MET A 1 19.10 3.71 -31.76
C MET A 1 17.79 3.91 -32.54
N ALA A 2 17.35 3.01 -33.41
CA ALA A 2 16.12 3.14 -34.18
C ALA A 2 14.78 2.87 -33.43
N LEU A 3 14.78 2.15 -32.33
CA LEU A 3 13.57 1.83 -31.54
C LEU A 3 13.07 2.97 -30.66
N PHE A 4 13.92 3.96 -30.34
CA PHE A 4 13.53 5.12 -29.52
C PHE A 4 12.81 6.24 -30.30
N GLN A 5 12.95 6.26 -31.63
CA GLN A 5 12.24 7.21 -32.45
C GLN A 5 10.74 6.88 -32.65
N PHE A 6 10.34 5.65 -32.43
CA PHE A 6 8.95 5.22 -32.61
C PHE A 6 8.00 5.70 -31.49
N TRP A 7 8.54 6.05 -30.32
CA TRP A 7 7.74 6.46 -29.16
C TRP A 7 7.62 7.99 -28.99
N GLY A 8 8.05 8.80 -29.94
CA GLY A 8 7.86 10.25 -29.89
C GLY A 8 8.54 10.97 -28.73
N LEU A 9 9.42 10.29 -27.98
CA LEU A 9 10.24 10.89 -26.94
C LEU A 9 11.38 11.68 -27.60
N ARG A 10 11.06 12.91 -27.98
CA ARG A 10 12.06 13.91 -28.37
C ARG A 10 12.97 14.10 -27.14
N MET A 11 14.19 13.58 -27.19
CA MET A 11 15.22 13.93 -26.22
C MET A 11 15.42 15.44 -26.33
N SER A 12 14.87 16.19 -25.40
CA SER A 12 15.09 17.64 -25.31
C SER A 12 16.55 17.86 -24.99
N ASP A 13 17.16 18.74 -25.80
CA ASP A 13 18.52 19.22 -25.66
C ASP A 13 18.74 19.75 -24.24
N PRO A 14 19.80 19.31 -23.51
CA PRO A 14 20.07 19.76 -22.15
C PRO A 14 20.23 21.29 -21.99
N SER A 15 20.47 21.99 -23.10
CA SER A 15 20.58 23.45 -23.13
C SER A 15 19.23 24.18 -23.03
N GLN A 16 18.10 23.53 -23.34
CA GLN A 16 16.77 24.15 -23.27
C GLN A 16 16.05 23.98 -21.93
N SER A 17 16.64 23.26 -20.99
CA SER A 17 16.00 23.00 -19.67
C SER A 17 16.12 24.17 -18.66
N GLN A 18 16.73 25.30 -19.03
CA GLN A 18 16.94 26.41 -18.09
C GLN A 18 15.76 27.40 -17.96
N HIS A 19 14.68 27.27 -18.73
CA HIS A 19 13.55 28.20 -18.65
C HIS A 19 12.17 27.57 -18.43
N ALA A 20 12.08 26.29 -18.15
CA ALA A 20 10.85 25.77 -17.56
C ALA A 20 10.81 26.26 -16.10
N LYS A 21 10.03 27.32 -15.84
CA LYS A 21 9.60 27.66 -14.47
C LYS A 21 9.03 26.38 -13.88
N SER A 22 9.78 25.71 -13.00
CA SER A 22 9.25 24.61 -12.23
C SER A 22 8.11 25.20 -11.41
N HIS A 23 6.89 24.86 -11.75
CA HIS A 23 5.76 25.11 -10.87
C HIS A 23 6.07 24.35 -9.60
N GLN A 24 6.62 25.04 -8.60
CA GLN A 24 6.82 24.49 -7.29
C GLN A 24 5.43 24.23 -6.70
N THR A 25 4.97 23.02 -6.81
CA THR A 25 3.74 22.57 -6.16
C THR A 25 4.00 22.58 -4.66
N PHE A 26 3.05 23.11 -3.89
CA PHE A 26 3.15 23.10 -2.44
C PHE A 26 3.41 21.67 -1.95
N TRP A 27 4.42 21.48 -1.11
CA TRP A 27 4.92 20.17 -0.69
C TRP A 27 3.84 19.23 -0.13
N LEU A 28 2.82 19.78 0.55
CA LEU A 28 1.70 19.01 1.10
C LEU A 28 0.86 18.34 -0.01
N TRP A 29 0.69 19.01 -1.16
CA TRP A 29 -0.08 18.47 -2.28
C TRP A 29 0.70 17.34 -2.98
N ALA A 30 2.01 17.52 -3.11
CA ALA A 30 2.88 16.45 -3.61
C ALA A 30 2.88 15.26 -2.64
N MET A 31 2.87 15.52 -1.32
CA MET A 31 2.76 14.49 -0.29
C MET A 31 1.41 13.76 -0.35
N CYS A 32 0.30 14.45 -0.61
CA CYS A 32 -1.00 13.78 -0.80
C CYS A 32 -0.98 12.84 -2.02
N LEU A 33 -0.37 13.26 -3.12
CA LEU A 33 -0.31 12.41 -4.32
C LEU A 33 0.55 11.15 -4.08
N THR A 34 1.74 11.31 -3.51
CA THR A 34 2.62 10.17 -3.18
C THR A 34 2.06 9.36 -2.01
N GLY A 35 1.36 10.01 -1.09
CA GLY A 35 0.73 9.40 0.07
C GLY A 35 -0.48 8.54 -0.25
N VAL A 36 -1.15 8.74 -1.39
CA VAL A 36 -2.30 7.90 -1.80
C VAL A 36 -1.92 6.41 -1.79
N ASP A 37 -0.71 6.08 -2.17
CA ASP A 37 -0.22 4.71 -2.18
C ASP A 37 -0.13 4.12 -0.76
N TYR A 38 0.39 4.89 0.20
CA TYR A 38 0.44 4.49 1.61
C TYR A 38 -0.94 4.47 2.25
N PHE A 39 -1.79 5.45 1.96
CA PHE A 39 -3.14 5.53 2.52
C PHE A 39 -4.06 4.42 1.97
N SER A 40 -3.91 4.01 0.73
CA SER A 40 -4.66 2.88 0.18
C SER A 40 -4.30 1.57 0.89
N THR A 41 -3.03 1.39 1.23
CA THR A 41 -2.56 0.23 2.00
C THR A 41 -3.22 0.18 3.38
N LEU A 42 -3.36 1.32 4.06
CA LEU A 42 -4.07 1.38 5.34
C LEU A 42 -5.56 1.00 5.22
N GLY A 43 -6.16 1.10 4.03
CA GLY A 43 -7.54 0.71 3.78
C GLY A 43 -7.75 -0.81 3.81
N TYR A 44 -6.92 -1.55 3.09
CA TYR A 44 -7.08 -3.00 2.93
C TYR A 44 -6.21 -3.85 3.88
N GLN A 45 -5.10 -3.31 4.39
CA GLN A 45 -4.17 -4.06 5.22
C GLN A 45 -4.77 -4.60 6.53
N PRO A 46 -5.65 -3.89 7.25
CA PRO A 46 -6.25 -4.43 8.47
C PRO A 46 -7.11 -5.68 8.22
N SER A 47 -7.85 -5.74 7.11
CA SER A 47 -8.65 -6.93 6.75
C SER A 47 -7.75 -8.10 6.38
N ILE A 48 -6.73 -7.88 5.57
CA ILE A 48 -5.75 -8.92 5.20
C ILE A 48 -5.00 -9.42 6.45
N ALA A 49 -4.58 -8.50 7.32
CA ALA A 49 -3.91 -8.86 8.58
C ALA A 49 -4.81 -9.72 9.47
N TYR A 50 -6.09 -9.40 9.54
CA TYR A 50 -7.05 -10.18 10.32
C TYR A 50 -7.34 -11.54 9.70
N GLU A 51 -7.48 -11.63 8.39
CA GLU A 51 -7.65 -12.90 7.67
C GLU A 51 -6.44 -13.82 7.85
N ALA A 52 -5.22 -13.27 7.76
CA ALA A 52 -3.99 -14.04 7.88
C ALA A 52 -3.66 -14.42 9.32
N ALA A 53 -3.75 -13.48 10.25
CA ALA A 53 -3.25 -13.61 11.61
C ALA A 53 -4.36 -13.69 12.68
N GLY A 54 -5.64 -13.60 12.29
CA GLY A 54 -6.77 -13.67 13.20
C GLY A 54 -6.62 -12.72 14.40
N LYS A 55 -6.79 -13.24 15.61
CA LYS A 55 -6.65 -12.47 16.85
C LYS A 55 -5.22 -12.00 17.16
N LEU A 56 -4.21 -12.52 16.44
CA LEU A 56 -2.82 -12.07 16.52
C LEU A 56 -2.52 -10.86 15.65
N SER A 57 -3.46 -10.38 14.83
CA SER A 57 -3.25 -9.27 13.90
C SER A 57 -2.68 -7.99 14.54
N PRO A 58 -3.01 -7.60 15.80
CA PRO A 58 -2.37 -6.45 16.43
C PRO A 58 -0.86 -6.62 16.64
N PHE A 59 -0.40 -7.85 16.98
CA PHE A 59 1.02 -8.14 17.12
C PHE A 59 1.74 -8.15 15.76
N ALA A 60 1.13 -8.76 14.74
CA ALA A 60 1.65 -8.76 13.38
C ALA A 60 1.82 -7.32 12.87
N THR A 61 0.80 -6.49 13.03
CA THR A 61 0.86 -5.06 12.68
C THR A 61 1.94 -4.32 13.46
N LEU A 62 2.11 -4.60 14.77
CA LEU A 62 3.17 -4.00 15.57
C LEU A 62 4.56 -4.34 15.03
N VAL A 63 4.79 -5.60 14.63
CA VAL A 63 6.06 -6.04 14.03
C VAL A 63 6.34 -5.26 12.74
N VAL A 64 5.35 -5.13 11.85
CA VAL A 64 5.49 -4.36 10.60
C VAL A 64 5.79 -2.88 10.90
N VAL A 65 5.10 -2.28 11.86
CA VAL A 65 5.37 -0.90 12.28
C VAL A 65 6.80 -0.74 12.81
N LEU A 66 7.29 -1.66 13.63
CA LEU A 66 8.66 -1.62 14.16
C LEU A 66 9.70 -1.77 13.03
N VAL A 67 9.50 -2.70 12.10
CA VAL A 67 10.37 -2.88 10.94
C VAL A 67 10.37 -1.61 10.06
N THR A 68 9.22 -1.00 9.88
CA THR A 68 9.10 0.24 9.10
C THR A 68 9.82 1.40 9.79
N LEU A 69 9.62 1.60 11.09
CA LEU A 69 10.22 2.71 11.83
C LEU A 69 11.73 2.57 12.01
N PHE A 70 12.21 1.38 12.31
CA PHE A 70 13.62 1.16 12.61
C PHE A 70 14.43 0.66 11.40
N GLY A 71 13.79 0.04 10.43
CA GLY A 71 14.43 -0.44 9.21
C GLY A 71 14.26 0.52 8.04
N ALA A 72 13.03 0.68 7.56
CA ALA A 72 12.76 1.43 6.34
C ALA A 72 12.92 2.94 6.49
N PHE A 73 12.38 3.54 7.55
CA PHE A 73 12.39 4.99 7.74
C PHE A 73 13.79 5.61 7.80
N PRO A 74 14.79 5.07 8.53
CA PRO A 74 16.16 5.59 8.50
C PRO A 74 16.79 5.54 7.11
N VAL A 75 16.53 4.45 6.36
CA VAL A 75 17.04 4.30 4.99
C VAL A 75 16.39 5.34 4.07
N TYR A 76 15.08 5.51 4.11
CA TYR A 76 14.38 6.51 3.32
C TYR A 76 14.84 7.94 3.66
N SER A 77 15.00 8.25 4.93
CA SER A 77 15.50 9.55 5.39
C SER A 77 16.91 9.83 4.86
N TYR A 78 17.80 8.84 4.90
CA TYR A 78 19.14 8.95 4.35
C TYR A 78 19.12 9.14 2.83
N VAL A 79 18.36 8.34 2.09
CA VAL A 79 18.21 8.47 0.64
C VAL A 79 17.63 9.82 0.26
N ALA A 80 16.58 10.29 0.95
CA ALA A 80 15.99 11.60 0.72
C ALA A 80 17.00 12.74 0.92
N SER A 81 17.85 12.67 1.96
CA SER A 81 18.87 13.67 2.23
C SER A 81 19.98 13.74 1.18
N LYS A 82 20.23 12.65 0.44
CA LYS A 82 21.27 12.55 -0.59
C LYS A 82 20.75 12.72 -2.00
N SER A 83 19.46 12.59 -2.22
CA SER A 83 18.83 12.62 -3.55
C SER A 83 18.28 14.00 -3.91
N PHE A 84 19.14 15.01 -4.03
CA PHE A 84 18.76 16.41 -4.34
C PHE A 84 17.96 16.60 -5.66
N ARG A 85 18.07 15.66 -6.59
CA ARG A 85 17.38 15.72 -7.89
C ARG A 85 16.13 14.85 -7.96
N GLY A 86 15.68 14.28 -6.85
CA GLY A 86 14.50 13.40 -6.80
C GLY A 86 14.66 12.06 -7.53
N LEU A 87 15.89 11.64 -7.83
CA LEU A 87 16.15 10.38 -8.54
C LEU A 87 15.95 9.13 -7.65
N GLY A 88 15.78 9.30 -6.35
CA GLY A 88 15.58 8.23 -5.40
C GLY A 88 16.78 7.28 -5.26
N SER A 89 16.53 6.13 -4.62
CA SER A 89 17.55 5.11 -4.36
C SER A 89 18.10 4.46 -5.65
N ILE A 90 17.23 4.24 -6.63
CA ILE A 90 17.60 3.60 -7.91
C ILE A 90 18.59 4.48 -8.67
N GLY A 91 18.34 5.80 -8.76
CA GLY A 91 19.25 6.72 -9.41
C GLY A 91 20.59 6.92 -8.66
N MET A 92 20.60 6.74 -7.34
CA MET A 92 21.85 6.70 -6.57
C MET A 92 22.64 5.42 -6.87
N LEU A 93 21.95 4.27 -6.95
CA LEU A 93 22.56 2.98 -7.23
C LEU A 93 23.17 2.93 -8.63
N GLU A 94 22.50 3.51 -9.63
CA GLU A 94 23.01 3.63 -11.00
C GLU A 94 24.34 4.38 -11.07
N LYS A 95 24.53 5.40 -10.22
CA LYS A 95 25.78 6.16 -10.14
C LYS A 95 26.89 5.42 -9.39
N LEU A 96 26.55 4.60 -8.41
CA LEU A 96 27.49 3.85 -7.60
C LEU A 96 28.00 2.59 -8.31
N LEU A 97 27.14 1.94 -9.09
CA LEU A 97 27.46 0.69 -9.75
C LEU A 97 27.76 0.91 -11.23
N HIS A 98 29.02 0.70 -11.60
CA HIS A 98 29.47 0.81 -12.98
C HIS A 98 29.47 -0.56 -13.68
N GLY A 99 29.26 -0.56 -15.00
CA GLY A 99 29.34 -1.75 -15.84
C GLY A 99 28.02 -2.52 -15.98
N TRP A 100 28.10 -3.71 -16.59
CA TRP A 100 26.93 -4.51 -16.93
C TRP A 100 26.20 -5.09 -15.73
N VAL A 101 26.92 -5.46 -14.67
CA VAL A 101 26.34 -5.98 -13.44
C VAL A 101 25.48 -4.91 -12.75
N GLY A 102 25.99 -3.67 -12.69
CA GLY A 102 25.22 -2.55 -12.15
C GLY A 102 23.93 -2.28 -12.93
N LYS A 103 24.00 -2.31 -14.26
CA LYS A 103 22.81 -2.15 -15.12
C LYS A 103 21.79 -3.26 -14.91
N ALA A 104 22.25 -4.52 -14.86
CA ALA A 104 21.38 -5.66 -14.63
C ALA A 104 20.66 -5.54 -13.25
N LEU A 105 21.39 -5.17 -12.21
CA LEU A 105 20.82 -4.97 -10.87
C LEU A 105 19.76 -3.84 -10.86
N VAL A 106 20.07 -2.71 -11.46
CA VAL A 106 19.11 -1.57 -11.56
C VAL A 106 17.85 -1.98 -12.33
N MET A 107 17.99 -2.71 -13.44
CA MET A 107 16.85 -3.20 -14.22
C MET A 107 16.01 -4.21 -13.41
N THR A 108 16.65 -5.08 -12.66
CA THR A 108 15.95 -6.03 -11.77
C THR A 108 15.16 -5.31 -10.69
N LEU A 109 15.77 -4.33 -10.03
CA LEU A 109 15.09 -3.53 -9.00
C LEU A 109 13.93 -2.70 -9.56
N LEU A 110 14.09 -2.15 -10.78
CA LEU A 110 12.98 -1.48 -11.48
C LEU A 110 11.85 -2.45 -11.80
N GLY A 111 12.17 -3.69 -12.18
CA GLY A 111 11.18 -4.74 -12.40
C GLY A 111 10.40 -5.07 -11.13
N PHE A 112 11.08 -5.22 -10.00
CA PHE A 112 10.44 -5.44 -8.70
C PHE A 112 9.55 -4.26 -8.32
N ALA A 113 10.03 -3.02 -8.45
CA ALA A 113 9.23 -1.83 -8.15
C ALA A 113 7.98 -1.74 -9.03
N ALA A 114 8.11 -2.03 -10.34
CA ALA A 114 6.97 -2.05 -11.25
C ALA A 114 5.95 -3.12 -10.87
N THR A 115 6.42 -4.31 -10.49
CA THR A 115 5.56 -5.42 -10.04
C THR A 115 4.82 -5.04 -8.74
N ASP A 116 5.52 -4.45 -7.78
CA ASP A 116 4.94 -3.97 -6.52
C ASP A 116 3.82 -2.95 -6.76
N PHE A 117 4.05 -1.97 -7.64
CA PHE A 117 3.01 -1.02 -8.02
C PHE A 117 1.77 -1.68 -8.65
N VAL A 118 1.96 -2.67 -9.51
CA VAL A 118 0.84 -3.40 -10.14
C VAL A 118 0.05 -4.17 -9.08
N ILE A 119 0.74 -4.89 -8.20
CA ILE A 119 0.12 -5.67 -7.13
C ILE A 119 -0.68 -4.74 -6.20
N THR A 120 -0.07 -3.68 -5.71
CA THR A 120 -0.71 -2.73 -4.79
C THR A 120 -1.97 -2.10 -5.38
N LYS A 121 -1.92 -1.68 -6.66
CA LYS A 121 -3.11 -1.09 -7.33
C LYS A 121 -4.20 -2.13 -7.56
N THR A 122 -3.82 -3.34 -7.92
CA THR A 122 -4.78 -4.43 -8.15
C THR A 122 -5.46 -4.87 -6.84
N LEU A 123 -4.69 -5.01 -5.75
CA LEU A 123 -5.24 -5.31 -4.43
C LEU A 123 -6.21 -4.24 -3.96
N SER A 124 -5.84 -2.96 -4.04
CA SER A 124 -6.71 -1.86 -3.65
C SER A 124 -8.02 -1.83 -4.46
N ALA A 125 -7.93 -2.08 -5.78
CA ALA A 125 -9.12 -2.12 -6.63
C ALA A 125 -10.00 -3.34 -6.35
N ALA A 126 -9.39 -4.50 -6.05
CA ALA A 126 -10.11 -5.72 -5.72
C ALA A 126 -10.83 -5.63 -4.36
N ASP A 127 -10.17 -5.04 -3.37
CA ASP A 127 -10.76 -4.79 -2.05
C ASP A 127 -11.91 -3.78 -2.14
N ALA A 128 -11.73 -2.69 -2.86
CA ALA A 128 -12.81 -1.73 -3.12
C ALA A 128 -13.99 -2.38 -3.85
N ALA A 129 -13.75 -3.26 -4.82
CA ALA A 129 -14.79 -3.99 -5.53
C ALA A 129 -15.56 -4.94 -4.59
N GLU A 130 -14.86 -5.63 -3.69
CA GLU A 130 -15.46 -6.49 -2.68
C GLU A 130 -16.40 -5.72 -1.76
N HIS A 131 -15.96 -4.59 -1.23
CA HIS A 131 -16.78 -3.74 -0.38
C HIS A 131 -17.99 -3.16 -1.08
N VAL A 132 -17.89 -2.84 -2.37
CA VAL A 132 -19.04 -2.37 -3.17
C VAL A 132 -20.06 -3.48 -3.39
N ILE A 133 -19.61 -4.69 -3.72
CA ILE A 133 -20.50 -5.83 -4.00
C ILE A 133 -21.19 -6.33 -2.72
N SER A 134 -20.46 -6.32 -1.60
CA SER A 134 -21.00 -6.74 -0.29
C SER A 134 -21.94 -5.71 0.33
N ASN A 135 -22.08 -4.53 -0.29
CA ASN A 135 -22.95 -3.48 0.24
C ASN A 135 -24.43 -3.81 -0.06
N SER A 136 -25.29 -3.60 0.93
CA SER A 136 -26.76 -3.85 0.81
C SER A 136 -27.44 -3.00 -0.27
N PHE A 137 -26.83 -1.91 -0.72
CA PHE A 137 -27.36 -1.05 -1.79
C PHE A 137 -26.90 -1.49 -3.19
N TRP A 138 -26.10 -2.59 -3.31
CA TRP A 138 -25.63 -3.07 -4.60
C TRP A 138 -26.82 -3.62 -5.42
N PRO A 139 -27.10 -3.05 -6.62
CA PRO A 139 -28.31 -3.40 -7.37
C PRO A 139 -28.25 -4.75 -8.08
N PHE A 140 -27.07 -5.32 -8.25
CA PHE A 140 -26.88 -6.60 -8.94
C PHE A 140 -26.74 -7.71 -7.90
N GLY A 141 -27.81 -8.41 -7.60
CA GLY A 141 -27.79 -9.58 -6.72
C GLY A 141 -26.85 -10.68 -7.24
N SER A 142 -26.44 -11.58 -6.35
CA SER A 142 -25.56 -12.71 -6.67
C SER A 142 -26.13 -13.69 -7.72
N GLU A 143 -27.41 -13.61 -8.00
CA GLU A 143 -28.11 -14.50 -8.95
C GLU A 143 -27.82 -14.21 -10.42
N SER A 144 -27.44 -12.96 -10.78
CA SER A 144 -27.28 -12.59 -12.20
C SER A 144 -25.89 -12.92 -12.78
N LEU A 145 -24.84 -12.77 -12.01
CA LEU A 145 -23.45 -12.99 -12.48
C LEU A 145 -22.58 -13.55 -11.37
N GLY A 146 -22.64 -14.54 -10.76
CA GLY A 146 -21.78 -15.07 -9.69
C GLY A 146 -20.83 -14.03 -9.04
N HIS A 147 -20.66 -14.07 -7.75
CA HIS A 147 -19.89 -13.08 -6.96
C HIS A 147 -18.47 -12.80 -7.53
N ASP A 148 -17.73 -13.84 -7.91
CA ASP A 148 -16.37 -13.72 -8.43
C ASP A 148 -16.30 -12.96 -9.76
N LYS A 149 -17.29 -13.16 -10.64
CA LYS A 149 -17.32 -12.44 -11.93
C LYS A 149 -17.65 -10.97 -11.74
N GLN A 150 -18.56 -10.64 -10.82
CA GLN A 150 -18.87 -9.24 -10.48
C GLN A 150 -17.65 -8.55 -9.91
N ARG A 151 -16.92 -9.20 -8.98
CA ARG A 151 -15.68 -8.70 -8.41
C ARG A 151 -14.63 -8.44 -9.48
N LEU A 152 -14.40 -9.41 -10.38
CA LEU A 152 -13.43 -9.27 -11.46
C LEU A 152 -13.78 -8.10 -12.39
N LEU A 153 -15.04 -8.01 -12.84
CA LEU A 153 -15.49 -6.96 -13.76
C LEU A 153 -15.39 -5.56 -13.12
N LEU A 154 -15.78 -5.45 -11.85
CA LEU A 154 -15.70 -4.18 -11.14
C LEU A 154 -14.24 -3.77 -10.89
N THR A 155 -13.38 -4.71 -10.48
CA THR A 155 -11.94 -4.47 -10.34
C THR A 155 -11.32 -3.99 -11.65
N MET A 156 -11.60 -4.67 -12.76
CA MET A 156 -11.11 -4.25 -14.09
C MET A 156 -11.63 -2.87 -14.48
N GLY A 157 -12.91 -2.58 -14.22
CA GLY A 157 -13.51 -1.27 -14.44
C GLY A 157 -12.81 -0.15 -13.65
N LEU A 158 -12.52 -0.39 -12.37
CA LEU A 158 -11.81 0.56 -11.51
C LEU A 158 -10.36 0.79 -11.99
N LEU A 159 -9.67 -0.25 -12.42
CA LEU A 159 -8.31 -0.13 -12.97
C LEU A 159 -8.28 0.65 -14.30
N VAL A 160 -9.26 0.40 -15.18
CA VAL A 160 -9.40 1.17 -16.44
C VAL A 160 -9.74 2.62 -16.14
N LEU A 161 -10.63 2.89 -15.19
CA LEU A 161 -10.96 4.24 -14.75
C LEU A 161 -9.72 4.96 -14.23
N LEU A 162 -8.97 4.32 -13.33
CA LEU A 162 -7.73 4.87 -12.79
C LEU A 162 -6.71 5.16 -13.88
N GLY A 163 -6.47 4.21 -14.80
CA GLY A 163 -5.57 4.40 -15.94
C GLY A 163 -6.00 5.55 -16.84
N SER A 164 -7.29 5.69 -17.12
CA SER A 164 -7.84 6.78 -17.94
C SER A 164 -7.65 8.15 -17.29
N MET A 165 -7.76 8.23 -15.95
CA MET A 165 -7.47 9.48 -15.22
C MET A 165 -6.00 9.89 -15.35
N PHE A 166 -5.08 8.95 -15.24
CA PHE A 166 -3.65 9.24 -15.42
C PHE A 166 -3.30 9.71 -16.84
N LEU A 167 -4.03 9.26 -17.87
CA LEU A 167 -3.83 9.72 -19.25
C LEU A 167 -4.25 11.18 -19.46
N ARG A 168 -5.13 11.73 -18.62
CA ARG A 168 -5.55 13.15 -18.70
C ARG A 168 -4.51 14.12 -18.16
N GLY A 169 -3.59 13.66 -17.31
CA GLY A 169 -2.49 14.46 -16.79
C GLY A 169 -2.42 14.47 -15.25
N PHE A 170 -1.19 14.62 -14.76
CA PHE A 170 -0.91 14.56 -13.32
C PHE A 170 -1.56 15.69 -12.50
N ALA A 171 -1.69 16.89 -13.07
CA ALA A 171 -2.20 18.04 -12.33
C ALA A 171 -3.68 17.90 -11.91
N GLU A 172 -4.51 17.31 -12.78
CA GLU A 172 -5.93 17.06 -12.50
C GLU A 172 -6.10 15.94 -11.46
N VAL A 173 -5.26 14.91 -11.56
CA VAL A 173 -5.25 13.77 -10.62
C VAL A 173 -4.88 14.22 -9.21
N ILE A 174 -3.95 15.15 -9.04
CA ILE A 174 -3.55 15.70 -7.73
C ILE A 174 -4.74 16.30 -6.99
N GLY A 175 -5.57 17.10 -7.67
CA GLY A 175 -6.72 17.76 -7.06
C GLY A 175 -7.73 16.74 -6.50
N VAL A 176 -8.06 15.72 -7.28
CA VAL A 176 -8.96 14.64 -6.87
C VAL A 176 -8.35 13.81 -5.73
N ALA A 177 -7.07 13.47 -5.83
CA ALA A 177 -6.36 12.74 -4.80
C ALA A 177 -6.37 13.45 -3.43
N VAL A 178 -6.14 14.77 -3.41
CA VAL A 178 -6.18 15.58 -2.18
C VAL A 178 -7.56 15.50 -1.51
N VAL A 179 -8.64 15.64 -2.28
CA VAL A 179 -10.00 15.56 -1.73
C VAL A 179 -10.26 14.17 -1.14
N ILE A 180 -9.91 13.12 -1.87
CA ILE A 180 -10.09 11.73 -1.41
C ILE A 180 -9.29 11.49 -0.13
N VAL A 181 -8.03 11.90 -0.07
CA VAL A 181 -7.17 11.73 1.11
C VAL A 181 -7.74 12.47 2.32
N ILE A 182 -8.23 13.70 2.16
CA ILE A 182 -8.84 14.46 3.26
C ILE A 182 -10.07 13.72 3.82
N VAL A 183 -10.97 13.29 2.95
CA VAL A 183 -12.17 12.53 3.36
C VAL A 183 -11.78 11.24 4.06
N TYR A 184 -10.83 10.51 3.49
CA TYR A 184 -10.31 9.27 4.05
C TYR A 184 -9.71 9.49 5.45
N MET A 185 -8.88 10.50 5.63
CA MET A 185 -8.25 10.81 6.92
C MET A 185 -9.28 11.20 7.98
N ILE A 186 -10.30 11.98 7.61
CA ILE A 186 -11.39 12.34 8.53
C ILE A 186 -12.18 11.10 8.97
N LEU A 187 -12.54 10.23 8.02
CA LEU A 187 -13.25 8.98 8.32
C LEU A 187 -12.43 8.08 9.24
N ASN A 188 -11.14 7.89 8.95
CA ASN A 188 -10.26 7.10 9.82
C ASN A 188 -10.15 7.70 11.22
N LEU A 189 -10.04 9.03 11.34
CA LEU A 189 -9.98 9.70 12.64
C LEU A 189 -11.24 9.44 13.45
N ILE A 190 -12.43 9.50 12.82
CA ILE A 190 -13.70 9.22 13.46
C ILE A 190 -13.76 7.75 13.89
N ILE A 191 -13.40 6.82 13.01
CA ILE A 191 -13.43 5.37 13.31
C ILE A 191 -12.48 5.05 14.47
N ILE A 192 -11.23 5.49 14.39
CA ILE A 192 -10.24 5.25 15.45
C ILE A 192 -10.69 5.89 16.76
N GLY A 193 -11.20 7.12 16.71
CA GLY A 193 -11.71 7.81 17.89
C GLY A 193 -12.88 7.08 18.55
N THR A 194 -13.85 6.64 17.77
CA THR A 194 -15.00 5.89 18.28
C THR A 194 -14.61 4.52 18.83
N CYS A 195 -13.74 3.80 18.13
CA CYS A 195 -13.22 2.51 18.59
C CYS A 195 -12.43 2.67 19.90
N LEU A 196 -11.60 3.69 20.00
CA LEU A 196 -10.80 3.95 21.21
C LEU A 196 -11.70 4.30 22.41
N ILE A 197 -12.70 5.18 22.22
CA ILE A 197 -13.67 5.51 23.24
C ILE A 197 -14.44 4.26 23.70
N HIS A 198 -14.88 3.44 22.76
CA HIS A 198 -15.59 2.19 23.06
C HIS A 198 -14.72 1.22 23.85
N LEU A 199 -13.46 1.07 23.49
CA LEU A 199 -12.52 0.21 24.22
C LEU A 199 -12.22 0.69 25.64
N ILE A 200 -12.16 2.03 25.85
CA ILE A 200 -12.00 2.63 27.18
C ILE A 200 -13.24 2.40 28.05
N GLN A 201 -14.44 2.45 27.45
CA GLN A 201 -15.69 2.21 28.14
C GLN A 201 -15.92 0.74 28.47
N HIS A 202 -15.34 -0.16 27.69
CA HIS A 202 -15.50 -1.61 27.79
C HIS A 202 -14.15 -2.34 27.89
N PRO A 203 -13.42 -2.17 28.98
CA PRO A 203 -12.09 -2.79 29.17
C PRO A 203 -12.14 -4.33 29.18
N GLU A 204 -13.32 -4.91 29.40
CA GLU A 204 -13.57 -6.35 29.32
C GLU A 204 -13.21 -6.95 27.96
N TYR A 205 -13.39 -6.23 26.86
CA TYR A 205 -13.03 -6.72 25.52
C TYR A 205 -11.52 -6.92 25.38
N PHE A 206 -10.73 -6.01 25.96
CA PHE A 206 -9.29 -6.14 25.95
C PHE A 206 -8.83 -7.33 26.79
N ALA A 207 -9.45 -7.54 27.95
CA ALA A 207 -9.14 -8.68 28.82
C ALA A 207 -9.51 -10.02 28.16
N LEU A 208 -10.66 -10.07 27.48
CA LEU A 208 -11.09 -11.25 26.73
C LEU A 208 -10.13 -11.56 25.58
N TRP A 209 -9.74 -10.55 24.80
CA TRP A 209 -8.76 -10.71 23.75
C TRP A 209 -7.41 -11.22 24.26
N LEU A 210 -6.90 -10.65 25.37
CA LEU A 210 -5.65 -11.09 25.97
C LEU A 210 -5.71 -12.56 26.41
N LYS A 211 -6.83 -12.95 27.01
CA LYS A 211 -7.08 -14.36 27.41
C LYS A 211 -7.09 -15.29 26.20
N ASP A 212 -7.72 -14.91 25.10
CA ASP A 212 -7.74 -15.72 23.88
C ASP A 212 -6.35 -15.85 23.26
N VAL A 213 -5.53 -14.79 23.33
CA VAL A 213 -4.13 -14.81 22.89
C VAL A 213 -3.30 -15.76 23.77
N GLU A 214 -3.51 -15.76 25.09
CA GLU A 214 -2.79 -16.65 26.04
C GLU A 214 -3.18 -18.12 25.86
N LEU A 215 -4.46 -18.41 25.58
CA LEU A 215 -4.96 -19.77 25.38
C LEU A 215 -4.37 -20.44 24.12
N GLY A 216 -4.04 -19.66 23.09
CA GLY A 216 -3.39 -20.13 21.88
C GLY A 216 -4.21 -21.09 21.01
N GLY A 217 -3.57 -21.66 20.00
CA GLY A 217 -4.14 -22.69 19.16
C GLY A 217 -5.43 -22.29 18.44
N GLU A 218 -6.49 -23.04 18.59
CA GLU A 218 -7.79 -22.80 17.91
C GLU A 218 -8.43 -21.44 18.24
N HIS A 219 -8.10 -20.84 19.40
CA HIS A 219 -8.60 -19.53 19.80
C HIS A 219 -8.05 -18.38 18.96
N TRP A 220 -6.95 -18.58 18.23
CA TRP A 220 -6.36 -17.56 17.37
C TRP A 220 -7.11 -17.35 16.04
N HIS A 221 -7.95 -18.32 15.64
CA HIS A 221 -8.70 -18.26 14.38
C HIS A 221 -7.84 -18.06 13.13
N LEU A 222 -6.70 -18.75 13.07
CA LEU A 222 -5.81 -18.73 11.91
C LEU A 222 -6.39 -19.62 10.80
N VAL A 223 -6.42 -19.14 9.56
CA VAL A 223 -6.96 -19.88 8.41
C VAL A 223 -6.07 -21.08 8.08
N ASP A 224 -4.74 -20.91 8.12
CA ASP A 224 -3.75 -21.96 7.87
C ASP A 224 -2.65 -21.87 8.93
N ALA A 225 -2.92 -22.36 10.14
CA ALA A 225 -1.93 -22.35 11.21
C ALA A 225 -0.83 -23.38 10.93
N PRO A 226 0.43 -22.97 10.68
CA PRO A 226 1.53 -23.92 10.67
C PRO A 226 1.69 -24.52 12.06
N HIS A 227 1.86 -25.84 12.12
CA HIS A 227 2.16 -26.53 13.38
C HIS A 227 3.57 -26.14 13.84
N LEU A 228 3.64 -25.19 14.76
CA LEU A 228 4.92 -24.78 15.35
C LEU A 228 5.28 -25.71 16.53
N PRO A 229 6.55 -26.13 16.62
CA PRO A 229 7.02 -27.01 17.70
C PRO A 229 7.14 -26.29 19.05
N PHE A 230 6.80 -25.01 19.13
CA PHE A 230 6.91 -24.17 20.32
C PHE A 230 5.63 -23.34 20.50
N SER A 231 5.34 -22.99 21.75
CA SER A 231 4.14 -22.22 22.14
C SER A 231 4.54 -20.92 22.83
N GLY A 232 3.54 -20.08 23.08
CA GLY A 232 3.74 -18.81 23.78
C GLY A 232 4.25 -17.67 22.91
N ILE A 233 4.93 -16.69 23.53
CA ILE A 233 5.36 -15.44 22.87
C ILE A 233 6.24 -15.69 21.64
N ALA A 234 7.10 -16.72 21.68
CA ALA A 234 7.95 -17.06 20.53
C ALA A 234 7.12 -17.51 19.32
N ALA A 235 6.05 -18.30 19.54
CA ALA A 235 5.14 -18.69 18.48
C ALA A 235 4.41 -17.48 17.89
N ILE A 236 3.95 -16.55 18.71
CA ILE A 236 3.30 -15.31 18.29
C ILE A 236 4.23 -14.49 17.37
N ILE A 237 5.49 -14.28 17.80
CA ILE A 237 6.47 -13.52 17.02
C ILE A 237 6.75 -14.19 15.67
N VAL A 238 7.01 -15.51 15.69
CA VAL A 238 7.33 -16.25 14.45
C VAL A 238 6.13 -16.28 13.51
N LEU A 239 4.92 -16.53 14.01
CA LEU A 239 3.70 -16.47 13.21
C LEU A 239 3.45 -15.07 12.63
N SER A 240 3.64 -14.04 13.44
CA SER A 240 3.50 -12.65 12.97
C SER A 240 4.48 -12.31 11.85
N LEU A 241 5.69 -12.88 11.87
CA LEU A 241 6.70 -12.70 10.81
C LEU A 241 6.43 -13.56 9.57
N LEU A 242 5.80 -14.73 9.73
CA LEU A 242 5.52 -15.65 8.62
C LEU A 242 4.24 -15.31 7.85
N LEU A 243 3.25 -14.74 8.56
CA LEU A 243 1.93 -14.42 8.00
C LEU A 243 1.86 -13.00 7.43
N PHE A 244 2.88 -12.18 7.63
CA PHE A 244 3.05 -10.83 7.13
C PHE A 244 4.28 -10.68 6.24
#